data_3aa98672a871d0278e36bafeb9fd6dd4
#
_entry.id   3aa98672a871d0278e36bafeb9fd6dd4
#
_cell.length_a   1.000
_cell.length_b   1.000
_cell.length_c   1.000
_cell.angle_alpha   90.00
_cell.angle_beta   90.00
_cell.angle_gamma   90.00
#
_symmetry.space_group_name_H-M   'P 1'
#
loop_
_entity.id
_entity.type
_entity.pdbx_description
1 polymer ?
#
loop_
_entity_poly.entity_id
_entity_poly.type
_entity_poly.pdbx_seq_one_letter_code
_entity_poly.pdbx_strand_id
1 'polypeptide(L)'
;MNFRDFLTLPLFLLSLNTMGLHAIEENNRGRWTTPIETGPDKEVPGYLINLGPTGARAILESKSFTVKYIFAESPAVGKLQLDDVITGVNGRDFKTAHIFGHHLTRMKKFPDVGYEGPLMDFGNAIEESEGKDGRLTLSVTRAGRKLDVVIPLKAIGRFSNTYPYQCEKSELLAKGAMNYLSGHSYIYRERCHAKCMSGLALITAGKMDEAKRLAYSWNKVPKWGIWVWPASYQCIYLSEYYLATKDEKVLPTIQGIVKVLEKGQVVDAADFKDNTHGKMGNVAHKFRTGGFGHNTKVAGYGTMTITTALAVTAFELAKDCEVEVNQKTIDLALAYLKKSTTKDGYIGYHTHRGAYSPSGRQGLSIIAHKLGDDTQTVGNYVKIASGGLVKSKKYLNDAHADNILSVCWGLLGANRSGDEKALRAMMDYNKAWINMARCHDGSFVSIPGRDKYDKGYYMSSRLHLTSSMALTLSMENPKLRMLGKE
;
A
#
# COMPACT_ATOMS: atom_id res chain seq x y z
N MET A 1 20.97 13.25 62.98
CA MET A 1 20.56 14.09 61.82
C MET A 1 21.19 13.50 60.58
N ASN A 2 20.48 12.66 59.86
CA ASN A 2 20.99 11.96 58.67
C ASN A 2 20.45 12.64 57.43
N PHE A 3 21.38 13.14 56.64
CA PHE A 3 21.17 13.62 55.27
C PHE A 3 21.04 12.44 54.33
N ARG A 4 19.80 12.03 54.00
CA ARG A 4 19.47 11.17 52.89
C ARG A 4 17.97 11.29 52.63
N ASP A 5 17.56 12.19 51.78
CA ASP A 5 16.25 12.18 51.11
C ASP A 5 16.16 13.44 50.23
N PHE A 6 16.80 13.41 49.08
CA PHE A 6 16.51 14.32 47.96
C PHE A 6 17.29 13.81 46.74
N LEU A 7 16.73 12.85 46.00
CA LEU A 7 17.14 12.58 44.59
C LEU A 7 16.34 11.39 43.98
N THR A 8 15.01 11.51 43.92
CA THR A 8 14.23 10.52 43.14
C THR A 8 12.96 11.08 42.51
N LEU A 9 13.04 12.21 41.82
CA LEU A 9 11.82 12.72 41.13
C LEU A 9 11.95 13.25 39.70
N PRO A 10 12.99 13.01 38.89
CA PRO A 10 12.83 13.30 37.45
C PRO A 10 12.82 12.08 36.52
N LEU A 11 13.00 10.86 37.00
CA LEU A 11 13.05 9.69 36.12
C LEU A 11 11.69 9.11 35.73
N PHE A 12 10.60 9.50 36.39
CA PHE A 12 9.27 8.92 36.12
C PHE A 12 8.47 9.64 35.04
N LEU A 13 8.84 10.86 34.66
CA LEU A 13 8.13 11.63 33.62
C LEU A 13 8.65 11.39 32.19
N LEU A 14 9.86 10.85 32.03
CA LEU A 14 10.42 10.52 30.72
C LEU A 14 10.00 9.15 30.20
N SER A 15 9.57 8.22 31.09
CA SER A 15 9.14 6.88 30.67
C SER A 15 7.68 6.81 30.23
N LEU A 16 6.84 7.76 30.63
CA LEU A 16 5.42 7.81 30.25
C LEU A 16 5.21 8.35 28.83
N ASN A 17 6.08 9.22 28.35
CA ASN A 17 5.96 9.76 26.97
C ASN A 17 6.45 8.79 25.88
N THR A 18 7.38 7.88 26.20
CA THR A 18 7.84 6.87 25.23
C THR A 18 6.90 5.66 25.16
N MET A 19 6.19 5.34 26.23
CA MET A 19 5.18 4.28 26.21
C MET A 19 3.94 4.66 25.38
N GLY A 20 3.54 5.93 25.35
CA GLY A 20 2.40 6.40 24.59
C GLY A 20 2.59 6.28 23.07
N LEU A 21 3.77 6.65 22.57
CA LEU A 21 4.09 6.56 21.14
C LEU A 21 4.21 5.10 20.64
N HIS A 22 4.80 4.22 21.43
CA HIS A 22 4.87 2.80 21.09
C HIS A 22 3.50 2.09 21.15
N ALA A 23 2.63 2.48 22.06
CA ALA A 23 1.28 1.91 22.17
C ALA A 23 0.39 2.29 20.97
N ILE A 24 0.57 3.51 20.43
CA ILE A 24 -0.17 3.98 19.25
C ILE A 24 0.15 3.11 18.03
N GLU A 25 1.41 2.78 17.79
CA GLU A 25 1.79 1.96 16.64
C GLU A 25 1.55 0.46 16.85
N GLU A 26 1.71 -0.05 18.04
CA GLU A 26 1.43 -1.46 18.33
C GLU A 26 -0.05 -1.82 18.19
N ASN A 27 -0.94 -0.96 18.61
CA ASN A 27 -2.38 -1.20 18.50
C ASN A 27 -2.95 -0.81 17.14
N ASN A 28 -2.25 0.04 16.41
CA ASN A 28 -2.81 0.70 15.26
C ASN A 28 -2.72 -0.11 13.98
N ARG A 29 -1.77 -0.98 13.77
CA ARG A 29 -1.60 -1.83 12.58
C ARG A 29 -2.38 -1.34 11.33
N GLY A 30 -2.44 -0.03 11.14
CA GLY A 30 -3.19 0.63 10.10
C GLY A 30 -4.69 0.79 10.34
N ARG A 31 -5.18 0.68 11.53
CA ARG A 31 -6.60 0.94 11.86
C ARG A 31 -6.80 2.42 12.16
N TRP A 32 -7.69 3.03 11.45
CA TRP A 32 -8.04 4.43 11.60
C TRP A 32 -8.93 4.75 12.80
N THR A 33 -9.73 3.77 13.19
CA THR A 33 -10.80 3.91 14.18
C THR A 33 -10.44 3.31 15.53
N THR A 34 -9.15 3.12 15.80
CA THR A 34 -8.76 2.78 17.17
C THR A 34 -8.88 4.04 18.04
N PRO A 35 -9.26 3.90 19.31
CA PRO A 35 -9.32 5.03 20.23
C PRO A 35 -8.06 5.90 20.22
N ILE A 36 -6.91 5.28 20.01
CA ILE A 36 -5.60 5.92 19.96
C ILE A 36 -5.45 6.83 18.74
N GLU A 37 -6.11 6.55 17.61
CA GLU A 37 -6.04 7.36 16.40
C GLU A 37 -7.06 8.49 16.38
N THR A 38 -8.19 8.32 17.04
CA THR A 38 -9.31 9.27 17.00
C THR A 38 -9.38 10.14 18.24
N GLY A 39 -8.60 9.83 19.22
CA GLY A 39 -8.62 10.43 20.55
C GLY A 39 -8.60 9.34 21.62
N PRO A 40 -8.18 9.64 22.84
CA PRO A 40 -7.78 8.62 23.83
C PRO A 40 -8.88 7.63 24.22
N ASP A 41 -10.14 7.90 23.99
CA ASP A 41 -11.20 7.12 24.63
C ASP A 41 -12.40 6.74 23.77
N LYS A 42 -12.44 7.09 22.46
CA LYS A 42 -13.68 6.86 21.69
C LYS A 42 -13.40 6.45 20.25
N GLU A 43 -14.07 5.38 19.81
CA GLU A 43 -14.25 5.06 18.41
C GLU A 43 -15.14 6.14 17.77
N VAL A 44 -14.72 6.69 16.62
CA VAL A 44 -15.47 7.68 15.87
C VAL A 44 -16.18 6.97 14.71
N PRO A 45 -17.51 6.94 14.69
CA PRO A 45 -18.25 6.32 13.61
C PRO A 45 -18.16 7.17 12.32
N GLY A 46 -18.12 6.52 11.18
CA GLY A 46 -18.09 7.15 9.86
C GLY A 46 -16.77 6.98 9.11
N TYR A 47 -16.60 7.78 8.07
CA TYR A 47 -15.36 7.77 7.27
C TYR A 47 -14.34 8.73 7.86
N LEU A 48 -13.54 8.23 8.80
CA LEU A 48 -12.42 8.98 9.36
C LEU A 48 -11.26 8.96 8.37
N ILE A 49 -10.86 10.11 7.87
CA ILE A 49 -9.78 10.26 6.91
C ILE A 49 -8.69 11.21 7.41
N ASN A 50 -7.51 11.07 6.82
CA ASN A 50 -6.41 11.99 7.02
C ASN A 50 -6.62 13.25 6.17
N LEU A 51 -6.31 14.43 6.73
CA LEU A 51 -6.34 15.71 6.01
C LEU A 51 -4.92 16.10 5.52
N GLY A 52 -4.20 15.16 4.97
CA GLY A 52 -2.88 15.39 4.42
C GLY A 52 -1.85 15.84 5.48
N PRO A 53 -0.86 16.66 5.08
CA PRO A 53 0.21 17.13 5.96
C PRO A 53 -0.27 18.14 7.01
N THR A 54 -1.56 18.46 7.10
CA THR A 54 -2.09 19.32 8.16
C THR A 54 -1.92 18.70 9.55
N GLY A 55 -1.88 17.37 9.65
CA GLY A 55 -1.88 16.64 10.91
C GLY A 55 -3.23 16.63 11.61
N ALA A 56 -4.32 16.85 10.90
CA ALA A 56 -5.67 16.64 11.38
C ALA A 56 -6.32 15.42 10.73
N ARG A 57 -7.27 14.81 11.42
CA ARG A 57 -8.17 13.78 10.88
C ARG A 57 -9.61 14.21 11.07
N ALA A 58 -10.45 13.85 10.11
CA ALA A 58 -11.84 14.28 10.09
C ALA A 58 -12.76 13.19 9.54
N ILE A 59 -14.02 13.24 9.95
CA ILE A 59 -15.07 12.46 9.30
C ILE A 59 -15.41 13.14 7.98
N LEU A 60 -15.27 12.38 6.90
CA LEU A 60 -15.72 12.81 5.57
C LEU A 60 -17.24 12.64 5.48
N GLU A 61 -17.90 13.74 5.22
CA GLU A 61 -19.34 13.81 4.96
C GLU A 61 -19.61 14.11 3.48
N SER A 62 -20.86 14.37 3.11
CA SER A 62 -21.20 14.61 1.71
C SER A 62 -20.42 15.78 1.09
N LYS A 63 -20.39 16.94 1.75
CA LYS A 63 -19.71 18.16 1.27
C LYS A 63 -18.90 18.85 2.36
N SER A 64 -18.42 18.12 3.34
CA SER A 64 -17.66 18.68 4.46
C SER A 64 -16.77 17.65 5.13
N PHE A 65 -15.91 18.16 6.02
CA PHE A 65 -15.13 17.35 6.93
C PHE A 65 -15.37 17.85 8.36
N THR A 66 -15.72 16.95 9.27
CA THR A 66 -15.81 17.27 10.70
C THR A 66 -14.56 16.80 11.42
N VAL A 67 -13.76 17.73 11.95
CA VAL A 67 -12.47 17.43 12.60
C VAL A 67 -12.70 16.62 13.87
N LYS A 68 -12.02 15.48 13.99
CA LYS A 68 -12.13 14.58 15.14
C LYS A 68 -10.82 14.27 15.83
N TYR A 69 -9.69 14.61 15.22
CA TYR A 69 -8.38 14.41 15.82
C TYR A 69 -7.36 15.41 15.27
N ILE A 70 -6.44 15.84 16.12
CA ILE A 70 -5.32 16.71 15.76
C ILE A 70 -4.07 16.12 16.41
N PHE A 71 -3.08 15.78 15.61
CA PHE A 71 -1.80 15.26 16.10
C PHE A 71 -1.00 16.36 16.77
N ALA A 72 -0.34 16.01 17.87
CA ALA A 72 0.62 16.89 18.49
C ALA A 72 1.74 17.29 17.50
N GLU A 73 2.28 18.49 17.67
CA GLU A 73 3.38 19.02 16.84
C GLU A 73 3.04 19.17 15.34
N SER A 74 1.76 19.09 14.99
CA SER A 74 1.31 19.26 13.62
C SER A 74 0.94 20.70 13.27
N PRO A 75 0.91 21.08 11.98
CA PRO A 75 0.49 22.40 11.53
C PRO A 75 -0.92 22.80 11.98
N ALA A 76 -1.81 21.84 12.26
CA ALA A 76 -3.18 22.10 12.71
C ALA A 76 -3.28 22.51 14.19
N VAL A 77 -2.24 22.26 14.99
CA VAL A 77 -2.24 22.61 16.43
C VAL A 77 -2.43 24.10 16.63
N GLY A 78 -3.39 24.46 17.48
CA GLY A 78 -3.73 25.87 17.78
C GLY A 78 -4.46 26.60 16.63
N LYS A 79 -4.72 25.93 15.51
CA LYS A 79 -5.46 26.45 14.35
C LYS A 79 -6.85 25.83 14.26
N LEU A 80 -6.93 24.51 14.19
CA LEU A 80 -8.17 23.77 14.21
C LEU A 80 -8.56 23.36 15.63
N GLN A 81 -9.84 23.10 15.83
CA GLN A 81 -10.43 22.53 17.03
C GLN A 81 -11.23 21.28 16.69
N LEU A 82 -11.44 20.42 17.68
CA LEU A 82 -12.35 19.29 17.50
C LEU A 82 -13.76 19.83 17.19
N ASP A 83 -14.46 19.12 16.33
CA ASP A 83 -15.79 19.45 15.82
C ASP A 83 -15.87 20.70 14.91
N ASP A 84 -14.74 21.27 14.52
CA ASP A 84 -14.71 22.20 13.39
C ASP A 84 -15.26 21.52 12.13
N VAL A 85 -16.17 22.18 11.43
CA VAL A 85 -16.73 21.71 10.17
C VAL A 85 -16.07 22.46 9.02
N ILE A 86 -15.23 21.79 8.24
CA ILE A 86 -14.57 22.36 7.07
C ILE A 86 -15.50 22.22 5.88
N THR A 87 -15.90 23.33 5.28
CA THR A 87 -16.86 23.40 4.17
C THR A 87 -16.23 23.83 2.86
N GLY A 88 -14.95 24.23 2.86
CA GLY A 88 -14.24 24.71 1.68
C GLY A 88 -12.75 24.87 1.92
N VAL A 89 -12.01 25.09 0.83
CA VAL A 89 -10.56 25.28 0.81
C VAL A 89 -10.17 26.39 -0.16
N ASN A 90 -9.16 27.19 0.20
CA ASN A 90 -8.59 28.25 -0.64
C ASN A 90 -9.68 29.17 -1.26
N GLY A 91 -10.67 29.56 -0.44
CA GLY A 91 -11.79 30.44 -0.83
C GLY A 91 -12.84 29.79 -1.73
N ARG A 92 -12.84 28.46 -1.85
CA ARG A 92 -13.80 27.69 -2.67
C ARG A 92 -14.56 26.70 -1.79
N ASP A 93 -15.89 26.82 -1.75
CA ASP A 93 -16.74 25.84 -1.08
C ASP A 93 -16.74 24.49 -1.82
N PHE A 94 -16.91 23.40 -1.08
CA PHE A 94 -17.10 22.08 -1.67
C PHE A 94 -18.47 21.98 -2.35
N LYS A 95 -18.49 21.95 -3.67
CA LYS A 95 -19.73 21.94 -4.47
C LYS A 95 -20.24 20.54 -4.75
N THR A 96 -19.34 19.63 -5.05
CA THR A 96 -19.66 18.25 -5.42
C THR A 96 -19.74 17.38 -4.17
N ALA A 97 -20.78 16.60 -4.05
CA ALA A 97 -20.89 15.61 -2.97
C ALA A 97 -19.86 14.48 -3.17
N HIS A 98 -19.24 14.01 -2.08
CA HIS A 98 -18.38 12.86 -2.13
C HIS A 98 -19.15 11.58 -2.48
N ILE A 99 -18.61 10.78 -3.36
CA ILE A 99 -19.16 9.49 -3.75
C ILE A 99 -18.58 8.41 -2.85
N PHE A 100 -19.37 7.93 -1.89
CA PHE A 100 -18.96 6.85 -0.98
C PHE A 100 -19.03 5.50 -1.67
N GLY A 101 -18.15 5.26 -2.63
CA GLY A 101 -18.00 3.96 -3.26
C GLY A 101 -17.09 3.08 -2.43
N HIS A 102 -17.57 1.96 -1.95
CA HIS A 102 -16.72 0.91 -1.41
C HIS A 102 -17.07 -0.45 -2.02
N HIS A 103 -16.13 -1.39 -1.92
CA HIS A 103 -16.19 -2.68 -2.58
C HIS A 103 -17.53 -3.41 -2.45
N LEU A 104 -18.09 -3.50 -1.24
CA LEU A 104 -19.36 -4.21 -1.02
C LEU A 104 -20.56 -3.53 -1.67
N THR A 105 -20.58 -2.21 -1.70
CA THR A 105 -21.64 -1.44 -2.37
C THR A 105 -21.57 -1.63 -3.87
N ARG A 106 -20.36 -1.67 -4.44
CA ARG A 106 -20.12 -1.87 -5.85
C ARG A 106 -20.49 -3.26 -6.35
N MET A 107 -20.28 -4.29 -5.55
CA MET A 107 -20.74 -5.63 -5.89
C MET A 107 -22.25 -5.69 -6.12
N LYS A 108 -23.01 -4.74 -5.57
CA LYS A 108 -24.46 -4.69 -5.73
C LYS A 108 -24.94 -3.76 -6.85
N LYS A 109 -24.28 -2.63 -7.08
CA LYS A 109 -24.80 -1.58 -7.97
C LYS A 109 -23.76 -0.89 -8.85
N PHE A 110 -22.47 -1.16 -8.74
CA PHE A 110 -21.41 -0.40 -9.43
C PHE A 110 -21.64 1.13 -9.34
N PRO A 111 -21.73 1.70 -8.14
CA PRO A 111 -21.85 3.13 -8.05
C PRO A 111 -20.59 3.76 -8.64
N ASP A 112 -20.69 4.95 -9.13
CA ASP A 112 -19.53 5.74 -9.48
C ASP A 112 -18.61 5.79 -8.27
N VAL A 113 -17.34 5.57 -8.52
CA VAL A 113 -16.28 5.66 -7.51
C VAL A 113 -15.25 6.65 -7.98
N GLY A 114 -14.60 7.27 -7.03
CA GLY A 114 -13.58 8.26 -7.31
C GLY A 114 -13.28 9.09 -6.08
N TYR A 115 -12.48 10.13 -6.29
CA TYR A 115 -12.12 11.10 -5.24
C TYR A 115 -12.80 12.44 -5.44
N GLU A 116 -13.66 12.56 -6.43
CA GLU A 116 -14.39 13.79 -6.75
C GLU A 116 -15.18 14.29 -5.54
N GLY A 117 -15.21 15.60 -5.37
CA GLY A 117 -15.81 16.27 -4.19
C GLY A 117 -14.76 16.69 -3.18
N PRO A 118 -15.10 16.77 -1.88
CA PRO A 118 -14.24 17.39 -0.85
C PRO A 118 -12.83 16.81 -0.78
N LEU A 119 -12.68 15.50 -0.99
CA LEU A 119 -11.40 14.81 -0.90
C LEU A 119 -10.46 15.27 -2.03
N MET A 120 -10.94 15.31 -3.26
CA MET A 120 -10.15 15.78 -4.41
C MET A 120 -9.87 17.28 -4.30
N ASP A 121 -10.87 18.08 -3.91
CA ASP A 121 -10.72 19.51 -3.76
C ASP A 121 -9.68 19.86 -2.69
N PHE A 122 -9.70 19.15 -1.56
CA PHE A 122 -8.74 19.34 -0.47
C PHE A 122 -7.33 18.92 -0.89
N GLY A 123 -7.17 17.76 -1.52
CA GLY A 123 -5.87 17.28 -2.00
C GLY A 123 -5.26 18.19 -3.07
N ASN A 124 -6.08 18.76 -3.95
CA ASN A 124 -5.66 19.77 -4.93
C ASN A 124 -5.29 21.11 -4.26
N ALA A 125 -6.01 21.52 -3.22
CA ALA A 125 -5.69 22.72 -2.47
C ALA A 125 -4.35 22.61 -1.71
N ILE A 126 -4.02 21.42 -1.18
CA ILE A 126 -2.68 21.14 -0.64
C ILE A 126 -1.63 21.36 -1.74
N GLU A 127 -1.84 20.79 -2.93
CA GLU A 127 -0.93 20.95 -4.06
C GLU A 127 -0.72 22.40 -4.46
N GLU A 128 -1.81 23.17 -4.53
CA GLU A 128 -1.77 24.59 -4.84
C GLU A 128 -1.00 25.40 -3.79
N SER A 129 -1.25 25.11 -2.51
CA SER A 129 -0.64 25.83 -1.39
C SER A 129 0.85 25.53 -1.28
N GLU A 130 1.26 24.28 -1.37
CA GLU A 130 2.66 23.88 -1.33
C GLU A 130 3.46 24.39 -2.55
N GLY A 131 2.79 24.57 -3.68
CA GLY A 131 3.37 25.17 -4.89
C GLY A 131 3.50 26.70 -4.86
N LYS A 132 3.11 27.34 -3.74
CA LYS A 132 3.19 28.78 -3.54
C LYS A 132 3.97 29.08 -2.24
N ASP A 133 3.27 29.53 -1.24
CA ASP A 133 3.78 30.00 0.05
C ASP A 133 3.47 29.08 1.23
N GLY A 134 2.88 27.92 0.97
CA GLY A 134 2.48 26.93 1.97
C GLY A 134 1.23 27.30 2.76
N ARG A 135 0.50 28.34 2.40
CA ARG A 135 -0.71 28.77 3.12
C ARG A 135 -1.93 28.03 2.60
N LEU A 136 -2.42 27.07 3.37
CA LEU A 136 -3.69 26.38 3.09
C LEU A 136 -4.81 27.05 3.89
N THR A 137 -5.71 27.74 3.23
CA THR A 137 -6.86 28.40 3.88
C THR A 137 -8.07 27.48 3.88
N LEU A 138 -8.64 27.23 5.05
CA LEU A 138 -9.82 26.39 5.24
C LEU A 138 -11.01 27.27 5.61
N SER A 139 -12.12 27.12 4.89
CA SER A 139 -13.41 27.73 5.31
C SER A 139 -14.04 26.81 6.36
N VAL A 140 -14.15 27.29 7.58
CA VAL A 140 -14.54 26.51 8.76
C VAL A 140 -15.80 27.10 9.40
N THR A 141 -16.70 26.23 9.82
CA THR A 141 -17.78 26.57 10.75
C THR A 141 -17.42 26.05 12.14
N ARG A 142 -17.22 26.95 13.10
CA ARG A 142 -16.89 26.67 14.50
C ARG A 142 -17.99 27.22 15.41
N ALA A 143 -18.65 26.35 16.16
CA ALA A 143 -19.78 26.75 17.03
C ALA A 143 -20.81 27.66 16.32
N GLY A 144 -21.15 27.32 15.07
CA GLY A 144 -22.10 28.06 14.24
C GLY A 144 -21.54 29.31 13.55
N ARG A 145 -20.31 29.73 13.82
CA ARG A 145 -19.67 30.90 13.20
C ARG A 145 -18.75 30.48 12.05
N LYS A 146 -18.88 31.16 10.91
CA LYS A 146 -18.00 31.01 9.78
C LYS A 146 -16.71 31.79 9.98
N LEU A 147 -15.57 31.17 9.69
CA LEU A 147 -14.23 31.78 9.76
C LEU A 147 -13.28 31.09 8.76
N ASP A 148 -12.25 31.79 8.39
CA ASP A 148 -11.15 31.22 7.62
C ASP A 148 -10.00 30.89 8.58
N VAL A 149 -9.50 29.65 8.45
CA VAL A 149 -8.38 29.13 9.21
C VAL A 149 -7.21 28.85 8.29
N VAL A 150 -6.08 29.50 8.51
CA VAL A 150 -4.86 29.26 7.72
C VAL A 150 -3.99 28.22 8.41
N ILE A 151 -3.72 27.11 7.70
CA ILE A 151 -2.79 26.07 8.11
C ILE A 151 -1.46 26.31 7.40
N PRO A 152 -0.34 26.49 8.12
CA PRO A 152 0.97 26.70 7.52
C PRO A 152 1.58 25.37 7.10
N LEU A 153 1.48 25.04 5.82
CA LEU A 153 2.17 23.90 5.23
C LEU A 153 3.60 24.30 4.83
N LYS A 154 4.45 23.31 4.58
CA LYS A 154 5.76 23.50 3.95
C LYS A 154 5.58 23.81 2.47
N ALA A 155 6.19 24.88 1.95
CA ALA A 155 6.26 25.12 0.52
C ALA A 155 7.33 24.17 -0.08
N ILE A 156 6.88 23.05 -0.67
CA ILE A 156 7.75 22.01 -1.25
C ILE A 156 7.56 21.87 -2.77
N GLY A 157 6.88 22.84 -3.39
CA GLY A 157 6.59 22.82 -4.81
C GLY A 157 5.38 21.99 -5.20
N ARG A 158 5.15 21.92 -6.51
CA ARG A 158 4.13 21.07 -7.12
C ARG A 158 4.76 19.83 -7.73
N PHE A 159 3.96 18.78 -7.87
CA PHE A 159 4.36 17.66 -8.71
C PHE A 159 4.56 18.12 -10.15
N SER A 160 5.65 17.68 -10.78
CA SER A 160 5.88 17.90 -12.23
C SER A 160 4.82 17.17 -13.05
N ASN A 161 4.72 17.52 -14.34
CA ASN A 161 3.80 16.82 -15.24
C ASN A 161 4.24 15.37 -15.52
N THR A 162 5.50 15.06 -15.25
CA THR A 162 6.11 13.73 -15.44
C THR A 162 6.29 12.95 -14.16
N TYR A 163 5.85 13.50 -12.99
CA TYR A 163 6.10 12.85 -11.71
C TYR A 163 5.69 11.36 -11.72
N PRO A 164 6.40 10.47 -11.04
CA PRO A 164 7.48 10.74 -10.10
C PRO A 164 8.82 11.14 -10.73
N TYR A 165 8.93 11.14 -12.05
CA TYR A 165 10.16 11.48 -12.80
C TYR A 165 10.40 13.00 -12.87
N GLN A 166 11.67 13.39 -12.79
CA GLN A 166 12.09 14.80 -12.89
C GLN A 166 11.23 15.72 -11.99
N CYS A 167 11.06 15.29 -10.73
CA CYS A 167 10.12 15.90 -9.82
C CYS A 167 10.71 16.08 -8.41
N GLU A 168 11.18 17.29 -8.13
CA GLU A 168 11.74 17.66 -6.83
C GLU A 168 10.79 17.32 -5.65
N LYS A 169 9.49 17.58 -5.82
CA LYS A 169 8.50 17.23 -4.81
C LYS A 169 8.46 15.72 -4.54
N SER A 170 8.54 14.90 -5.59
CA SER A 170 8.59 13.43 -5.43
C SER A 170 9.83 12.99 -4.66
N GLU A 171 10.98 13.58 -4.95
CA GLU A 171 12.24 13.29 -4.24
C GLU A 171 12.16 13.68 -2.76
N LEU A 172 11.65 14.89 -2.46
CA LEU A 172 11.45 15.36 -1.09
C LEU A 172 10.51 14.45 -0.29
N LEU A 173 9.41 14.04 -0.90
CA LEU A 173 8.44 13.15 -0.25
C LEU A 173 9.00 11.73 -0.08
N ALA A 174 9.70 11.19 -1.08
CA ALA A 174 10.39 9.91 -0.96
C ALA A 174 11.42 9.94 0.17
N LYS A 175 12.23 11.00 0.24
CA LYS A 175 13.21 11.20 1.32
C LYS A 175 12.53 11.28 2.70
N GLY A 176 11.41 11.99 2.81
CA GLY A 176 10.62 12.05 4.04
C GLY A 176 10.13 10.68 4.48
N ALA A 177 9.56 9.92 3.55
CA ALA A 177 9.09 8.56 3.80
C ALA A 177 10.24 7.60 4.20
N MET A 178 11.37 7.69 3.52
CA MET A 178 12.56 6.91 3.86
C MET A 178 13.11 7.24 5.26
N ASN A 179 13.13 8.53 5.62
CA ASN A 179 13.55 8.97 6.95
C ASN A 179 12.60 8.44 8.04
N TYR A 180 11.30 8.46 7.79
CA TYR A 180 10.32 7.87 8.70
C TYR A 180 10.54 6.37 8.90
N LEU A 181 10.83 5.63 7.84
CA LEU A 181 11.08 4.18 7.90
C LEU A 181 12.41 3.85 8.58
N SER A 182 13.45 4.67 8.37
CA SER A 182 14.78 4.42 8.90
C SER A 182 14.79 4.50 10.42
N GLY A 183 15.35 3.48 11.07
CA GLY A 183 15.38 3.39 12.54
C GLY A 183 14.05 2.94 13.18
N HIS A 184 13.01 2.71 12.40
CA HIS A 184 11.71 2.31 12.93
C HIS A 184 11.71 0.84 13.36
N SER A 185 11.87 0.58 14.65
CA SER A 185 12.04 -0.78 15.20
C SER A 185 10.86 -1.73 14.93
N TYR A 186 9.68 -1.17 14.68
CA TYR A 186 8.47 -1.96 14.43
C TYR A 186 8.49 -2.71 13.08
N ILE A 187 9.34 -2.32 12.13
CA ILE A 187 9.53 -3.01 10.84
C ILE A 187 9.77 -4.51 11.05
N TYR A 188 10.53 -4.89 12.07
CA TYR A 188 10.83 -6.30 12.38
C TYR A 188 9.63 -7.11 12.87
N ARG A 189 8.61 -6.45 13.39
CA ARG A 189 7.38 -7.06 13.93
C ARG A 189 6.21 -7.04 12.97
N GLU A 190 6.33 -6.30 11.86
CA GLU A 190 5.29 -6.16 10.87
C GLU A 190 4.93 -7.48 10.18
N ARG A 191 3.77 -7.50 9.53
CA ARG A 191 3.35 -8.60 8.67
C ARG A 191 4.22 -8.68 7.42
N CYS A 192 4.25 -9.85 6.80
CA CYS A 192 5.14 -10.16 5.68
C CYS A 192 5.14 -9.11 4.54
N HIS A 193 3.97 -8.60 4.15
CA HIS A 193 3.85 -7.60 3.09
C HIS A 193 4.47 -6.25 3.51
N ALA A 194 4.12 -5.71 4.67
CA ALA A 194 4.69 -4.46 5.16
C ALA A 194 6.19 -4.59 5.44
N LYS A 195 6.61 -5.73 6.00
CA LYS A 195 8.02 -6.05 6.22
C LYS A 195 8.81 -6.10 4.90
N CYS A 196 8.29 -6.79 3.89
CA CYS A 196 8.90 -6.85 2.56
C CYS A 196 9.03 -5.44 1.96
N MET A 197 7.93 -4.69 1.88
CA MET A 197 7.95 -3.37 1.26
C MET A 197 8.87 -2.40 2.00
N SER A 198 8.91 -2.45 3.34
CA SER A 198 9.84 -1.65 4.14
C SER A 198 11.29 -2.03 3.86
N GLY A 199 11.58 -3.32 3.75
CA GLY A 199 12.92 -3.80 3.39
C GLY A 199 13.35 -3.34 1.99
N LEU A 200 12.46 -3.43 1.00
CA LEU A 200 12.70 -2.93 -0.35
C LEU A 200 12.94 -1.41 -0.38
N ALA A 201 12.18 -0.66 0.42
CA ALA A 201 12.39 0.78 0.58
C ALA A 201 13.75 1.09 1.23
N LEU A 202 14.19 0.32 2.23
CA LEU A 202 15.50 0.47 2.84
C LEU A 202 16.64 0.21 1.83
N ILE A 203 16.53 -0.82 0.99
CA ILE A 203 17.49 -1.08 -0.10
C ILE A 203 17.52 0.13 -1.05
N THR A 204 16.37 0.61 -1.49
CA THR A 204 16.25 1.77 -2.37
C THR A 204 16.89 3.02 -1.77
N ALA A 205 16.75 3.21 -0.46
CA ALA A 205 17.34 4.32 0.28
C ALA A 205 18.84 4.17 0.56
N GLY A 206 19.46 3.04 0.21
CA GLY A 206 20.86 2.73 0.54
C GLY A 206 21.10 2.46 2.03
N LYS A 207 20.05 2.17 2.81
CA LYS A 207 20.11 1.84 4.25
C LYS A 207 20.48 0.37 4.44
N MET A 208 21.65 -0.02 3.95
CA MET A 208 22.04 -1.41 3.79
C MET A 208 22.23 -2.15 5.13
N ASP A 209 22.66 -1.48 6.18
CA ASP A 209 22.78 -2.10 7.52
C ASP A 209 21.41 -2.48 8.10
N GLU A 210 20.40 -1.63 7.89
CA GLU A 210 19.03 -1.89 8.33
C GLU A 210 18.40 -3.01 7.47
N ALA A 211 18.60 -2.96 6.16
CA ALA A 211 18.19 -4.03 5.25
C ALA A 211 18.84 -5.37 5.63
N LYS A 212 20.14 -5.39 5.93
CA LYS A 212 20.84 -6.59 6.39
C LYS A 212 20.25 -7.15 7.69
N ARG A 213 20.04 -6.31 8.69
CA ARG A 213 19.41 -6.73 9.95
C ARG A 213 18.02 -7.33 9.70
N LEU A 214 17.24 -6.71 8.82
CA LEU A 214 15.91 -7.21 8.45
C LEU A 214 16.02 -8.57 7.73
N ALA A 215 16.92 -8.70 6.75
CA ALA A 215 17.15 -9.95 6.03
C ALA A 215 17.49 -11.08 7.00
N TYR A 216 18.41 -10.84 7.92
CA TYR A 216 18.84 -11.87 8.88
C TYR A 216 17.77 -12.21 9.91
N SER A 217 16.94 -11.25 10.32
CA SER A 217 15.80 -11.50 11.19
C SER A 217 14.74 -12.39 10.54
N TRP A 218 14.73 -12.45 9.22
CA TRP A 218 13.75 -13.17 8.42
C TRP A 218 14.38 -14.32 7.58
N ASN A 219 15.62 -14.68 7.85
CA ASN A 219 16.38 -15.67 7.11
C ASN A 219 16.12 -17.10 7.62
N LYS A 220 14.87 -17.56 7.55
CA LYS A 220 14.45 -18.93 7.91
C LYS A 220 13.29 -19.35 7.03
N VAL A 221 13.39 -20.54 6.44
CA VAL A 221 12.27 -21.13 5.70
C VAL A 221 11.07 -21.31 6.63
N PRO A 222 9.87 -20.85 6.26
CA PRO A 222 8.67 -21.07 7.08
C PRO A 222 8.39 -22.55 7.28
N LYS A 223 8.12 -22.97 8.53
CA LYS A 223 8.02 -24.42 8.87
C LYS A 223 6.60 -24.99 8.78
N TRP A 224 5.54 -24.19 8.94
CA TRP A 224 4.18 -24.67 9.12
C TRP A 224 3.15 -23.90 8.32
N GLY A 225 2.14 -24.63 7.80
CA GLY A 225 0.96 -24.05 7.17
C GLY A 225 1.32 -22.99 6.17
N ILE A 226 2.21 -23.31 5.22
CA ILE A 226 2.90 -22.31 4.46
C ILE A 226 1.91 -21.54 3.65
N TRP A 227 1.63 -20.42 4.19
CA TRP A 227 0.89 -19.39 3.50
C TRP A 227 1.75 -18.89 2.36
N VAL A 228 1.23 -18.94 1.17
CA VAL A 228 1.90 -18.46 -0.04
C VAL A 228 2.28 -16.99 0.10
N TRP A 229 1.48 -16.20 0.82
CA TRP A 229 1.76 -14.80 1.08
C TRP A 229 3.11 -14.56 1.76
N PRO A 230 3.35 -15.03 3.01
CA PRO A 230 4.63 -14.79 3.66
C PRO A 230 5.81 -15.42 2.92
N ALA A 231 5.63 -16.58 2.31
CA ALA A 231 6.69 -17.23 1.56
C ALA A 231 7.11 -16.40 0.34
N SER A 232 6.14 -15.92 -0.45
CA SER A 232 6.44 -15.10 -1.63
C SER A 232 7.04 -13.74 -1.25
N TYR A 233 6.49 -13.04 -0.27
CA TYR A 233 7.04 -11.74 0.16
C TYR A 233 8.45 -11.89 0.74
N GLN A 234 8.71 -12.94 1.50
CA GLN A 234 10.04 -13.21 2.03
C GLN A 234 11.04 -13.52 0.90
N CYS A 235 10.64 -14.35 -0.06
CA CYS A 235 11.48 -14.66 -1.21
C CYS A 235 11.81 -13.41 -2.03
N ILE A 236 10.80 -12.59 -2.36
CA ILE A 236 10.98 -11.32 -3.07
C ILE A 236 12.00 -10.44 -2.34
N TYR A 237 11.84 -10.26 -1.04
CA TYR A 237 12.73 -9.40 -0.26
C TYR A 237 14.18 -9.95 -0.19
N LEU A 238 14.33 -11.23 0.14
CA LEU A 238 15.64 -11.85 0.26
C LEU A 238 16.37 -11.89 -1.09
N SER A 239 15.65 -12.11 -2.18
CA SER A 239 16.24 -12.09 -3.53
C SER A 239 16.71 -10.67 -3.91
N GLU A 240 15.91 -9.65 -3.72
CA GLU A 240 16.32 -8.26 -3.97
C GLU A 240 17.50 -7.84 -3.05
N TYR A 241 17.50 -8.29 -1.79
CA TYR A 241 18.61 -8.07 -0.89
C TYR A 241 19.90 -8.76 -1.40
N TYR A 242 19.82 -10.02 -1.85
CA TYR A 242 20.95 -10.72 -2.44
C TYR A 242 21.45 -10.02 -3.72
N LEU A 243 20.56 -9.63 -4.61
CA LEU A 243 20.92 -8.92 -5.83
C LEU A 243 21.65 -7.59 -5.56
N ALA A 244 21.25 -6.91 -4.48
CA ALA A 244 21.87 -5.66 -4.06
C ALA A 244 23.22 -5.84 -3.34
N THR A 245 23.44 -6.96 -2.64
CA THR A 245 24.58 -7.14 -1.71
C THR A 245 25.52 -8.29 -2.04
N LYS A 246 25.03 -9.26 -2.81
CA LYS A 246 25.69 -10.56 -3.03
C LYS A 246 25.98 -11.35 -1.73
N ASP A 247 25.16 -11.13 -0.69
CA ASP A 247 25.28 -11.84 0.58
C ASP A 247 24.69 -13.26 0.46
N GLU A 248 25.55 -14.24 0.19
CA GLU A 248 25.20 -15.64 -0.04
C GLU A 248 24.49 -16.32 1.15
N LYS A 249 24.56 -15.73 2.36
CA LYS A 249 23.92 -16.30 3.56
C LYS A 249 22.39 -16.43 3.43
N VAL A 250 21.76 -15.70 2.51
CA VAL A 250 20.31 -15.78 2.29
C VAL A 250 19.92 -16.82 1.24
N LEU A 251 20.84 -17.27 0.39
CA LEU A 251 20.56 -18.22 -0.71
C LEU A 251 19.92 -19.54 -0.24
N PRO A 252 20.39 -20.20 0.82
CA PRO A 252 19.74 -21.43 1.28
C PRO A 252 18.28 -21.24 1.68
N THR A 253 17.95 -20.07 2.20
CA THR A 253 16.55 -19.73 2.57
C THR A 253 15.71 -19.47 1.32
N ILE A 254 16.24 -18.73 0.33
CA ILE A 254 15.55 -18.50 -0.95
C ILE A 254 15.25 -19.85 -1.61
N GLN A 255 16.24 -20.72 -1.74
CA GLN A 255 16.06 -22.05 -2.31
C GLN A 255 15.06 -22.91 -1.55
N GLY A 256 15.11 -22.87 -0.21
CA GLY A 256 14.12 -23.57 0.63
C GLY A 256 12.70 -23.08 0.41
N ILE A 257 12.51 -21.76 0.24
CA ILE A 257 11.19 -21.16 -0.03
C ILE A 257 10.71 -21.55 -1.43
N VAL A 258 11.58 -21.51 -2.44
CA VAL A 258 11.25 -21.93 -3.81
C VAL A 258 10.68 -23.34 -3.81
N LYS A 259 11.37 -24.31 -3.20
CA LYS A 259 10.92 -25.72 -3.11
C LYS A 259 9.55 -25.86 -2.44
N VAL A 260 9.28 -25.01 -1.48
CA VAL A 260 7.99 -25.00 -0.78
C VAL A 260 6.90 -24.40 -1.65
N LEU A 261 7.15 -23.28 -2.31
CA LEU A 261 6.18 -22.67 -3.22
C LEU A 261 5.87 -23.61 -4.40
N GLU A 262 6.86 -24.26 -5.01
CA GLU A 262 6.63 -25.24 -6.08
C GLU A 262 5.67 -26.35 -5.68
N LYS A 263 5.86 -26.91 -4.48
CA LYS A 263 4.93 -27.92 -3.91
C LYS A 263 3.54 -27.36 -3.63
N GLY A 264 3.41 -26.06 -3.47
CA GLY A 264 2.15 -25.37 -3.20
C GLY A 264 1.30 -25.09 -4.42
N GLN A 265 1.84 -25.25 -5.64
CA GLN A 265 1.08 -25.01 -6.87
C GLN A 265 -0.01 -26.04 -7.06
N VAL A 266 -1.16 -25.59 -7.53
CA VAL A 266 -2.26 -26.46 -7.89
C VAL A 266 -2.06 -26.96 -9.33
N VAL A 267 -1.78 -28.23 -9.50
CA VAL A 267 -1.46 -28.83 -10.82
C VAL A 267 -2.52 -29.79 -11.33
N ASP A 268 -3.31 -30.40 -10.43
CA ASP A 268 -4.35 -31.36 -10.81
C ASP A 268 -5.59 -31.31 -9.91
N ALA A 269 -6.55 -32.19 -10.22
CA ALA A 269 -7.82 -32.31 -9.50
C ALA A 269 -7.68 -32.79 -8.06
N ALA A 270 -6.68 -33.61 -7.78
CA ALA A 270 -6.47 -34.17 -6.43
C ALA A 270 -6.08 -33.05 -5.44
N ASP A 271 -5.48 -31.96 -5.93
CA ASP A 271 -5.14 -30.81 -5.12
C ASP A 271 -6.36 -30.06 -4.55
N PHE A 272 -7.59 -30.41 -4.99
CA PHE A 272 -8.83 -29.75 -4.54
C PHE A 272 -9.66 -30.58 -3.55
N LYS A 273 -9.24 -31.76 -3.17
CA LYS A 273 -10.04 -32.69 -2.37
C LYS A 273 -10.41 -32.18 -0.96
N ASP A 274 -9.57 -31.35 -0.37
CA ASP A 274 -9.75 -30.86 1.01
C ASP A 274 -10.37 -29.46 1.07
N ASN A 275 -11.15 -29.06 0.07
CA ASN A 275 -11.74 -27.72 0.03
C ASN A 275 -12.90 -27.62 1.06
N THR A 276 -12.57 -27.21 2.27
CA THR A 276 -13.52 -27.05 3.39
C THR A 276 -14.50 -25.89 3.22
N HIS A 277 -14.32 -25.03 2.21
CA HIS A 277 -15.17 -23.88 1.92
C HIS A 277 -16.14 -24.20 0.77
N GLY A 278 -17.06 -25.11 0.99
CA GLY A 278 -17.98 -25.76 0.05
C GLY A 278 -18.75 -24.91 -0.97
N LYS A 279 -18.71 -23.59 -0.88
CA LYS A 279 -19.37 -22.71 -1.87
C LYS A 279 -18.53 -22.41 -3.11
N MET A 280 -17.24 -22.72 -3.12
CA MET A 280 -16.35 -22.53 -4.27
C MET A 280 -15.92 -23.82 -4.96
N GLY A 281 -16.35 -24.98 -4.46
CA GLY A 281 -16.02 -26.31 -4.98
C GLY A 281 -16.47 -26.58 -6.41
N ASN A 282 -17.46 -25.84 -6.91
CA ASN A 282 -18.07 -26.07 -8.21
C ASN A 282 -17.39 -25.37 -9.41
N VAL A 283 -16.26 -24.70 -9.20
CA VAL A 283 -15.49 -24.12 -10.32
C VAL A 283 -14.66 -25.22 -10.93
N ALA A 284 -14.92 -25.49 -12.21
CA ALA A 284 -14.25 -26.57 -12.94
C ALA A 284 -12.72 -26.51 -12.81
N HIS A 285 -12.08 -27.63 -12.54
CA HIS A 285 -10.63 -27.78 -12.35
C HIS A 285 -9.78 -27.07 -13.39
N LYS A 286 -10.18 -27.18 -14.65
CA LYS A 286 -9.50 -26.56 -15.80
C LYS A 286 -9.27 -25.06 -15.65
N PHE A 287 -9.98 -24.38 -14.73
CA PHE A 287 -9.84 -22.96 -14.52
C PHE A 287 -8.93 -22.60 -13.35
N ARG A 288 -8.51 -23.55 -12.54
CA ARG A 288 -7.70 -23.32 -11.33
C ARG A 288 -6.27 -23.86 -11.43
N THR A 289 -6.03 -24.75 -12.37
CA THR A 289 -4.70 -25.32 -12.59
C THR A 289 -3.67 -24.25 -12.92
N GLY A 290 -2.49 -24.36 -12.34
CA GLY A 290 -1.36 -23.42 -12.46
C GLY A 290 -1.34 -22.34 -11.40
N GLY A 291 -2.42 -22.10 -10.67
CA GLY A 291 -2.52 -21.05 -9.67
C GLY A 291 -2.04 -21.47 -8.28
N PHE A 292 -1.94 -20.45 -7.42
CA PHE A 292 -1.62 -20.56 -6.00
C PHE A 292 -2.77 -20.03 -5.15
N GLY A 293 -3.06 -20.68 -4.03
CA GLY A 293 -4.04 -20.23 -3.05
C GLY A 293 -3.41 -19.44 -1.90
N HIS A 294 -4.16 -19.30 -0.80
CA HIS A 294 -3.60 -18.75 0.43
C HIS A 294 -2.51 -19.64 1.01
N ASN A 295 -2.74 -20.95 0.98
CA ASN A 295 -1.83 -21.97 1.49
C ASN A 295 -1.29 -22.81 0.35
N THR A 296 -0.25 -23.59 0.66
CA THR A 296 0.22 -24.64 -0.24
C THR A 296 -0.95 -25.57 -0.56
N LYS A 297 -1.13 -25.84 -1.87
CA LYS A 297 -2.31 -26.53 -2.40
C LYS A 297 -3.62 -25.81 -2.02
N VAL A 298 -4.68 -26.47 -1.69
CA VAL A 298 -6.03 -25.90 -1.77
C VAL A 298 -6.71 -25.70 -0.43
N ALA A 299 -6.05 -25.16 0.55
CA ALA A 299 -6.77 -24.70 1.72
C ALA A 299 -7.45 -23.33 1.46
N GLY A 300 -8.69 -23.18 1.88
CA GLY A 300 -9.44 -21.92 1.83
C GLY A 300 -10.12 -21.62 0.49
N TYR A 301 -9.89 -20.46 -0.09
CA TYR A 301 -10.62 -19.97 -1.28
C TYR A 301 -10.22 -20.59 -2.61
N GLY A 302 -9.29 -21.53 -2.64
CA GLY A 302 -8.67 -22.04 -3.87
C GLY A 302 -7.62 -21.07 -4.43
N THR A 303 -7.31 -21.20 -5.72
CA THR A 303 -6.29 -20.37 -6.38
C THR A 303 -6.74 -18.94 -6.58
N MET A 304 -5.81 -17.99 -6.46
CA MET A 304 -6.06 -16.56 -6.62
C MET A 304 -4.99 -15.92 -7.50
N THR A 305 -5.40 -14.91 -8.27
CA THR A 305 -4.48 -14.21 -9.18
C THR A 305 -3.39 -13.44 -8.45
N ILE A 306 -3.71 -12.81 -7.32
CA ILE A 306 -2.72 -12.03 -6.57
C ILE A 306 -1.61 -12.92 -5.97
N THR A 307 -1.96 -14.04 -5.35
CA THR A 307 -1.00 -14.98 -4.79
C THR A 307 -0.18 -15.66 -5.88
N THR A 308 -0.81 -15.94 -7.03
CA THR A 308 -0.12 -16.50 -8.19
C THR A 308 0.91 -15.51 -8.75
N ALA A 309 0.54 -14.24 -8.90
CA ALA A 309 1.48 -13.22 -9.37
C ALA A 309 2.62 -12.99 -8.37
N LEU A 310 2.35 -13.01 -7.05
CA LEU A 310 3.38 -12.96 -6.00
C LEU A 310 4.36 -14.13 -6.11
N ALA A 311 3.85 -15.35 -6.31
CA ALA A 311 4.70 -16.54 -6.43
C ALA A 311 5.58 -16.46 -7.69
N VAL A 312 5.04 -16.04 -8.84
CA VAL A 312 5.83 -15.84 -10.07
C VAL A 312 6.92 -14.78 -9.86
N THR A 313 6.57 -13.64 -9.26
CA THR A 313 7.56 -12.59 -8.94
C THR A 313 8.69 -13.14 -8.06
N ALA A 314 8.35 -13.96 -7.06
CA ALA A 314 9.33 -14.61 -6.19
C ALA A 314 10.22 -15.60 -6.95
N PHE A 315 9.66 -16.40 -7.84
CA PHE A 315 10.41 -17.37 -8.65
C PHE A 315 11.36 -16.69 -9.63
N GLU A 316 10.90 -15.69 -10.36
CA GLU A 316 11.76 -14.99 -11.32
C GLU A 316 12.92 -14.27 -10.63
N LEU A 317 12.67 -13.61 -9.49
CA LEU A 317 13.75 -13.01 -8.70
C LEU A 317 14.70 -14.06 -8.12
N ALA A 318 14.22 -15.25 -7.74
CA ALA A 318 15.08 -16.34 -7.29
C ALA A 318 15.96 -16.86 -8.43
N LYS A 319 15.46 -16.94 -9.66
CA LYS A 319 16.27 -17.27 -10.86
C LYS A 319 17.38 -16.24 -11.08
N ASP A 320 17.08 -14.95 -10.94
CA ASP A 320 18.09 -13.89 -11.02
C ASP A 320 19.18 -14.01 -9.92
N CYS A 321 18.88 -14.73 -8.82
CA CYS A 321 19.83 -15.10 -7.78
C CYS A 321 20.55 -16.43 -8.06
N GLU A 322 20.43 -16.99 -9.26
CA GLU A 322 20.99 -18.30 -9.65
C GLU A 322 20.43 -19.49 -8.83
N VAL A 323 19.26 -19.31 -8.23
CA VAL A 323 18.54 -20.38 -7.55
C VAL A 323 17.72 -21.18 -8.56
N GLU A 324 17.87 -22.49 -8.53
CA GLU A 324 17.13 -23.39 -9.41
C GLU A 324 15.62 -23.30 -9.14
N VAL A 325 14.84 -22.99 -10.19
CA VAL A 325 13.37 -22.96 -10.19
C VAL A 325 12.84 -23.79 -11.35
N ASN A 326 11.84 -24.59 -11.08
CA ASN A 326 11.19 -25.40 -12.13
C ASN A 326 10.40 -24.48 -13.09
N GLN A 327 10.92 -24.33 -14.31
CA GLN A 327 10.32 -23.47 -15.33
C GLN A 327 8.86 -23.82 -15.62
N LYS A 328 8.50 -25.11 -15.59
CA LYS A 328 7.10 -25.55 -15.78
C LYS A 328 6.15 -24.97 -14.74
N THR A 329 6.62 -24.77 -13.50
CA THR A 329 5.83 -24.11 -12.45
C THR A 329 5.52 -22.67 -12.83
N ILE A 330 6.51 -21.93 -13.32
CA ILE A 330 6.35 -20.55 -13.79
C ILE A 330 5.39 -20.50 -14.99
N ASP A 331 5.61 -21.34 -15.99
CA ASP A 331 4.80 -21.38 -17.22
C ASP A 331 3.32 -21.63 -16.93
N LEU A 332 3.01 -22.57 -16.05
CA LEU A 332 1.65 -22.88 -15.62
C LEU A 332 1.02 -21.69 -14.86
N ALA A 333 1.80 -21.00 -14.02
CA ALA A 333 1.32 -19.83 -13.28
C ALA A 333 1.07 -18.64 -14.20
N LEU A 334 1.95 -18.36 -15.16
CA LEU A 334 1.75 -17.32 -16.17
C LEU A 334 0.52 -17.63 -17.06
N ALA A 335 0.34 -18.90 -17.47
CA ALA A 335 -0.84 -19.33 -18.20
C ALA A 335 -2.14 -19.12 -17.39
N TYR A 336 -2.09 -19.38 -16.08
CA TYR A 336 -3.21 -19.10 -15.17
C TYR A 336 -3.53 -17.61 -15.13
N LEU A 337 -2.53 -16.72 -14.98
CA LEU A 337 -2.71 -15.28 -14.97
C LEU A 337 -3.28 -14.76 -16.28
N LYS A 338 -2.73 -15.22 -17.41
CA LYS A 338 -3.22 -14.88 -18.75
C LYS A 338 -4.69 -15.29 -18.92
N LYS A 339 -5.06 -16.49 -18.49
CA LYS A 339 -6.43 -16.99 -18.55
C LYS A 339 -7.39 -16.23 -17.64
N SER A 340 -6.89 -15.68 -16.55
CA SER A 340 -7.65 -14.88 -15.59
C SER A 340 -7.81 -13.42 -16.02
N THR A 341 -7.16 -13.02 -17.11
CA THR A 341 -7.17 -11.67 -17.65
C THR A 341 -8.18 -11.57 -18.79
N THR A 342 -9.09 -10.59 -18.71
CA THR A 342 -10.06 -10.33 -19.77
C THR A 342 -9.39 -9.59 -20.94
N LYS A 343 -10.05 -9.56 -22.10
CA LYS A 343 -9.60 -8.76 -23.26
C LYS A 343 -9.46 -7.26 -22.97
N ASP A 344 -10.14 -6.77 -21.94
CA ASP A 344 -10.08 -5.38 -21.48
C ASP A 344 -8.96 -5.12 -20.45
N GLY A 345 -8.18 -6.14 -20.11
CA GLY A 345 -7.08 -6.06 -19.16
C GLY A 345 -7.48 -6.16 -17.68
N TYR A 346 -8.74 -6.45 -17.38
CA TYR A 346 -9.16 -6.72 -16.01
C TYR A 346 -8.71 -8.12 -15.57
N ILE A 347 -8.20 -8.22 -14.36
CA ILE A 347 -7.78 -9.49 -13.78
C ILE A 347 -8.73 -9.87 -12.65
N GLY A 348 -9.45 -10.99 -12.83
CA GLY A 348 -10.38 -11.51 -11.83
C GLY A 348 -9.69 -11.93 -10.53
N TYR A 349 -10.48 -12.15 -9.48
CA TYR A 349 -9.96 -12.66 -8.20
C TYR A 349 -9.42 -14.10 -8.34
N HIS A 350 -10.14 -14.94 -9.10
CA HIS A 350 -9.74 -16.30 -9.47
C HIS A 350 -9.55 -16.36 -10.99
N THR A 351 -10.56 -16.83 -11.69
CA THR A 351 -10.67 -16.82 -13.14
C THR A 351 -12.01 -16.22 -13.52
N HIS A 352 -12.06 -15.41 -14.56
CA HIS A 352 -13.30 -14.94 -15.20
C HIS A 352 -14.41 -14.34 -14.33
N ARG A 353 -14.13 -13.50 -13.36
CA ARG A 353 -15.21 -12.75 -12.73
C ARG A 353 -14.91 -11.26 -12.69
N GLY A 354 -15.74 -10.54 -13.43
CA GLY A 354 -16.08 -9.15 -13.19
C GLY A 354 -15.44 -8.14 -14.12
N ALA A 355 -16.26 -7.17 -14.49
CA ALA A 355 -15.84 -5.91 -15.12
C ALA A 355 -15.03 -5.02 -14.14
N TYR A 356 -14.70 -5.53 -12.97
CA TYR A 356 -13.99 -4.82 -11.92
C TYR A 356 -12.74 -5.58 -11.48
N SER A 357 -11.62 -4.90 -11.51
CA SER A 357 -10.36 -5.42 -11.03
C SER A 357 -9.62 -4.35 -10.24
N PRO A 358 -9.28 -4.60 -8.99
CA PRO A 358 -8.34 -3.76 -8.27
C PRO A 358 -7.00 -3.71 -9.00
N SER A 359 -6.45 -2.50 -9.16
CA SER A 359 -5.22 -2.24 -9.92
C SER A 359 -4.00 -3.03 -9.43
N GLY A 360 -3.99 -3.47 -8.18
CA GLY A 360 -2.91 -4.28 -7.62
C GLY A 360 -2.71 -5.62 -8.31
N ARG A 361 -3.79 -6.27 -8.74
CA ARG A 361 -3.67 -7.56 -9.47
C ARG A 361 -3.07 -7.37 -10.85
N GLN A 362 -3.48 -6.30 -11.54
CA GLN A 362 -2.96 -5.95 -12.86
C GLN A 362 -1.49 -5.55 -12.75
N GLY A 363 -1.15 -4.65 -11.83
CA GLY A 363 0.21 -4.15 -11.65
C GLY A 363 1.19 -5.27 -11.26
N LEU A 364 0.83 -6.09 -10.28
CA LEU A 364 1.70 -7.20 -9.88
C LEU A 364 1.85 -8.26 -10.99
N SER A 365 0.79 -8.52 -11.76
CA SER A 365 0.88 -9.43 -12.89
C SER A 365 1.76 -8.89 -14.01
N ILE A 366 1.78 -7.58 -14.24
CA ILE A 366 2.74 -6.93 -15.16
C ILE A 366 4.16 -7.13 -14.65
N ILE A 367 4.43 -6.87 -13.38
CA ILE A 367 5.77 -7.08 -12.77
C ILE A 367 6.22 -8.52 -12.96
N ALA A 368 5.34 -9.49 -12.64
CA ALA A 368 5.62 -10.91 -12.77
C ALA A 368 6.00 -11.31 -14.20
N HIS A 369 5.30 -10.79 -15.21
CA HIS A 369 5.62 -11.08 -16.62
C HIS A 369 6.90 -10.36 -17.10
N LYS A 370 7.16 -9.16 -16.62
CA LYS A 370 8.33 -8.35 -17.01
C LYS A 370 9.64 -8.77 -16.33
N LEU A 371 9.58 -9.64 -15.33
CA LEU A 371 10.76 -10.24 -14.72
C LEU A 371 11.31 -11.43 -15.53
N GLY A 372 10.44 -12.15 -16.23
CA GLY A 372 10.85 -13.21 -17.17
C GLY A 372 11.40 -12.64 -18.47
N ASP A 373 11.58 -13.50 -19.45
CA ASP A 373 12.10 -13.15 -20.78
C ASP A 373 11.16 -12.16 -21.50
N ASP A 374 11.73 -11.13 -22.11
CA ASP A 374 10.99 -10.11 -22.85
C ASP A 374 10.61 -10.63 -24.25
N THR A 375 9.55 -11.41 -24.31
CA THR A 375 9.02 -11.99 -25.55
C THR A 375 7.86 -11.15 -26.09
N GLN A 376 7.55 -11.29 -27.40
CA GLN A 376 6.37 -10.67 -27.99
C GLN A 376 5.08 -11.06 -27.23
N THR A 377 5.01 -12.29 -26.72
CA THR A 377 3.87 -12.76 -25.90
C THR A 377 3.74 -11.97 -24.61
N VAL A 378 4.83 -11.70 -23.93
CA VAL A 378 4.88 -10.85 -22.73
C VAL A 378 4.49 -9.42 -23.08
N GLY A 379 5.04 -8.83 -24.14
CA GLY A 379 4.71 -7.49 -24.59
C GLY A 379 3.20 -7.34 -24.88
N ASN A 380 2.59 -8.30 -25.54
CA ASN A 380 1.14 -8.31 -25.81
C ASN A 380 0.32 -8.40 -24.52
N TYR A 381 0.74 -9.24 -23.57
CA TYR A 381 0.06 -9.36 -22.28
C TYR A 381 0.14 -8.05 -21.49
N VAL A 382 1.35 -7.48 -21.39
CA VAL A 382 1.59 -6.22 -20.67
C VAL A 382 0.73 -5.09 -21.24
N LYS A 383 0.66 -4.96 -22.57
CA LYS A 383 -0.19 -3.97 -23.24
C LYS A 383 -1.68 -4.11 -22.86
N ILE A 384 -2.20 -5.35 -22.80
CA ILE A 384 -3.59 -5.61 -22.41
C ILE A 384 -3.79 -5.23 -20.92
N ALA A 385 -2.91 -5.69 -20.03
CA ALA A 385 -3.01 -5.42 -18.61
C ALA A 385 -2.86 -3.92 -18.27
N SER A 386 -1.99 -3.19 -18.98
CA SER A 386 -1.83 -1.74 -18.88
C SER A 386 -3.10 -0.99 -19.30
N GLY A 387 -3.75 -1.42 -20.36
CA GLY A 387 -5.07 -0.90 -20.75
C GLY A 387 -6.12 -1.08 -19.63
N GLY A 388 -6.04 -2.18 -18.90
CA GLY A 388 -6.84 -2.41 -17.70
C GLY A 388 -6.53 -1.42 -16.56
N LEU A 389 -5.26 -1.09 -16.33
CA LEU A 389 -4.87 -0.07 -15.33
C LEU A 389 -5.47 1.30 -15.65
N VAL A 390 -5.41 1.74 -16.91
CA VAL A 390 -6.04 3.01 -17.34
C VAL A 390 -7.52 3.05 -16.98
N LYS A 391 -8.23 1.95 -17.22
CA LYS A 391 -9.67 1.83 -16.92
C LYS A 391 -9.94 1.73 -15.42
N SER A 392 -8.99 1.19 -14.65
CA SER A 392 -9.11 0.94 -13.20
C SER A 392 -8.58 2.09 -12.32
N LYS A 393 -8.11 3.19 -12.88
CA LYS A 393 -7.50 4.30 -12.12
C LYS A 393 -8.35 4.80 -10.94
N LYS A 394 -9.68 4.79 -11.10
CA LYS A 394 -10.62 5.20 -10.05
C LYS A 394 -10.70 4.23 -8.86
N TYR A 395 -10.19 3.02 -9.03
CA TYR A 395 -10.29 1.95 -8.03
C TYR A 395 -8.99 1.71 -7.27
N LEU A 396 -8.06 2.66 -7.30
CA LEU A 396 -6.76 2.50 -6.66
C LEU A 396 -6.91 2.23 -5.16
N ASN A 397 -7.73 2.99 -4.46
CA ASN A 397 -7.96 2.83 -3.02
C ASN A 397 -9.14 1.92 -2.69
N ASP A 398 -9.58 1.10 -3.61
CA ASP A 398 -10.76 0.27 -3.45
C ASP A 398 -10.51 -1.17 -3.89
N ALA A 399 -9.77 -1.86 -3.10
CA ALA A 399 -9.47 -3.27 -3.29
C ALA A 399 -10.25 -4.16 -2.32
N HIS A 400 -10.50 -5.39 -2.75
CA HIS A 400 -10.95 -6.44 -1.83
C HIS A 400 -9.83 -6.79 -0.85
N ALA A 401 -10.16 -6.79 0.40
CA ALA A 401 -9.30 -7.04 1.55
C ALA A 401 -8.36 -5.88 1.91
N ASP A 402 -7.94 -5.05 0.97
CA ASP A 402 -7.01 -3.99 1.26
C ASP A 402 -6.84 -3.03 0.07
N ASN A 403 -6.93 -1.75 0.33
CA ASN A 403 -6.62 -0.73 -0.66
C ASN A 403 -5.10 -0.62 -0.92
N ILE A 404 -4.24 -0.93 0.05
CA ILE A 404 -2.79 -0.77 -0.07
C ILE A 404 -2.21 -1.71 -1.13
N LEU A 405 -2.71 -2.94 -1.26
CA LEU A 405 -2.27 -3.84 -2.33
C LEU A 405 -2.48 -3.23 -3.72
N SER A 406 -3.58 -2.50 -3.90
CA SER A 406 -3.84 -1.81 -5.17
C SER A 406 -2.95 -0.59 -5.33
N VAL A 407 -2.74 0.20 -4.29
CA VAL A 407 -1.83 1.35 -4.31
C VAL A 407 -0.41 0.90 -4.62
N CYS A 408 0.10 -0.05 -3.85
CA CYS A 408 1.46 -0.55 -3.99
C CYS A 408 1.68 -1.14 -5.40
N TRP A 409 1.05 -2.25 -5.68
CA TRP A 409 1.32 -3.00 -6.90
C TRP A 409 0.75 -2.33 -8.15
N GLY A 410 -0.36 -1.59 -8.02
CA GLY A 410 -0.94 -0.87 -9.14
C GLY A 410 -0.05 0.23 -9.68
N LEU A 411 0.53 1.06 -8.80
CA LEU A 411 1.43 2.15 -9.19
C LEU A 411 2.79 1.60 -9.66
N LEU A 412 3.39 0.65 -8.93
CA LEU A 412 4.65 0.03 -9.32
C LEU A 412 4.52 -0.72 -10.65
N GLY A 413 3.41 -1.44 -10.86
CA GLY A 413 3.16 -2.15 -12.10
C GLY A 413 2.87 -1.23 -13.28
N ALA A 414 2.18 -0.11 -13.06
CA ALA A 414 1.98 0.91 -14.09
C ALA A 414 3.34 1.45 -14.59
N ASN A 415 4.25 1.73 -13.66
CA ASN A 415 5.62 2.13 -14.02
C ASN A 415 6.35 1.01 -14.78
N ARG A 416 6.37 -0.20 -14.22
CA ARG A 416 7.11 -1.34 -14.79
C ARG A 416 6.61 -1.77 -16.17
N SER A 417 5.36 -1.40 -16.51
CA SER A 417 4.77 -1.69 -17.82
C SER A 417 5.52 -1.03 -18.97
N GLY A 418 6.12 0.12 -18.74
CA GLY A 418 6.68 0.99 -19.78
C GLY A 418 5.60 1.74 -20.59
N ASP A 419 4.32 1.59 -20.22
CA ASP A 419 3.20 2.30 -20.86
C ASP A 419 2.96 3.64 -20.15
N GLU A 420 3.45 4.73 -20.75
CA GLU A 420 3.31 6.08 -20.20
C GLU A 420 1.84 6.46 -19.97
N LYS A 421 0.94 6.03 -20.86
CA LYS A 421 -0.50 6.31 -20.71
C LYS A 421 -1.06 5.65 -19.44
N ALA A 422 -0.64 4.43 -19.13
CA ALA A 422 -1.06 3.74 -17.91
C ALA A 422 -0.48 4.44 -16.67
N LEU A 423 0.80 4.80 -16.70
CA LEU A 423 1.45 5.52 -15.61
C LEU A 423 0.79 6.88 -15.36
N ARG A 424 0.59 7.70 -16.40
CA ARG A 424 -0.08 8.99 -16.26
C ARG A 424 -1.51 8.85 -15.75
N ALA A 425 -2.28 7.90 -16.31
CA ALA A 425 -3.66 7.69 -15.85
C ALA A 425 -3.73 7.34 -14.36
N MET A 426 -2.81 6.51 -13.87
CA MET A 426 -2.76 6.11 -12.48
C MET A 426 -2.25 7.24 -11.57
N MET A 427 -1.19 7.91 -11.94
CA MET A 427 -0.57 8.95 -11.12
C MET A 427 -1.44 10.22 -11.09
N ASP A 428 -1.82 10.77 -12.24
CA ASP A 428 -2.50 12.07 -12.32
C ASP A 428 -3.89 12.06 -11.70
N TYR A 429 -4.65 10.98 -11.93
CA TYR A 429 -5.97 10.84 -11.31
C TYR A 429 -5.88 10.73 -9.78
N ASN A 430 -4.84 10.05 -9.27
CA ASN A 430 -4.69 9.79 -7.85
C ASN A 430 -3.84 10.83 -7.11
N LYS A 431 -3.40 11.91 -7.76
CA LYS A 431 -2.56 12.95 -7.17
C LYS A 431 -3.16 13.57 -5.90
N ALA A 432 -4.44 13.92 -5.95
CA ALA A 432 -5.14 14.47 -4.79
C ALA A 432 -5.17 13.47 -3.63
N TRP A 433 -5.42 12.19 -3.92
CA TRP A 433 -5.38 11.13 -2.91
C TRP A 433 -3.97 10.98 -2.30
N ILE A 434 -2.91 11.02 -3.11
CA ILE A 434 -1.53 10.98 -2.62
C ILE A 434 -1.26 12.13 -1.65
N ASN A 435 -1.70 13.34 -1.97
CA ASN A 435 -1.58 14.49 -1.07
C ASN A 435 -2.35 14.31 0.24
N MET A 436 -3.55 13.72 0.18
CA MET A 436 -4.35 13.43 1.38
C MET A 436 -3.76 12.29 2.23
N ALA A 437 -3.10 11.32 1.62
CA ALA A 437 -2.49 10.20 2.33
C ALA A 437 -1.22 10.57 3.10
N ARG A 438 -0.56 11.69 2.77
CA ARG A 438 0.65 12.16 3.47
C ARG A 438 0.33 12.60 4.89
N CYS A 439 1.30 12.41 5.79
CA CYS A 439 1.26 12.95 7.14
C CYS A 439 2.33 14.05 7.32
N HIS A 440 2.18 14.85 8.38
CA HIS A 440 3.10 15.93 8.73
C HIS A 440 4.50 15.43 9.12
N ASP A 441 4.62 14.17 9.54
CA ASP A 441 5.86 13.50 9.95
C ASP A 441 6.61 12.79 8.80
N GLY A 442 6.14 12.94 7.57
CA GLY A 442 6.71 12.31 6.37
C GLY A 442 6.19 10.90 6.08
N SER A 443 5.38 10.33 6.97
CA SER A 443 4.71 9.04 6.72
C SER A 443 3.50 9.19 5.79
N PHE A 444 2.95 8.04 5.39
CA PHE A 444 1.71 7.93 4.64
C PHE A 444 0.75 7.01 5.35
N VAL A 445 -0.53 7.34 5.29
CA VAL A 445 -1.59 6.54 5.87
C VAL A 445 -2.68 6.29 4.83
N SER A 446 -3.27 5.11 4.91
CA SER A 446 -4.42 4.77 4.07
C SER A 446 -5.62 5.62 4.49
N ILE A 447 -6.38 6.09 3.52
CA ILE A 447 -7.71 6.64 3.77
C ILE A 447 -8.77 5.56 3.56
N PRO A 448 -9.89 5.62 4.28
CA PRO A 448 -10.94 4.63 4.16
C PRO A 448 -11.40 4.51 2.70
N GLY A 449 -11.39 3.32 2.16
CA GLY A 449 -11.78 3.11 0.78
C GLY A 449 -12.86 2.07 0.62
N ARG A 450 -12.89 1.10 1.51
CA ARG A 450 -13.68 -0.09 1.33
C ARG A 450 -14.85 -0.25 2.29
N ASP A 451 -14.62 -0.16 3.57
CA ASP A 451 -15.63 -0.42 4.59
C ASP A 451 -16.22 0.88 5.13
N LYS A 452 -17.48 0.84 5.53
CA LYS A 452 -18.19 1.99 6.06
C LYS A 452 -17.51 2.60 7.29
N TYR A 453 -16.88 1.73 8.07
CA TYR A 453 -16.00 2.12 9.16
C TYR A 453 -14.62 1.64 8.77
N ASP A 454 -13.63 2.48 8.93
CA ASP A 454 -12.27 2.04 8.72
C ASP A 454 -11.85 1.13 9.87
N LYS A 455 -12.18 -0.12 9.74
CA LYS A 455 -11.68 -1.15 10.64
C LYS A 455 -10.27 -1.58 10.27
N GLY A 456 -9.62 -0.85 9.36
CA GLY A 456 -8.28 -1.09 8.88
C GLY A 456 -8.02 -2.56 8.63
N TYR A 457 -8.00 -2.93 7.40
CA TYR A 457 -7.56 -4.27 7.08
C TYR A 457 -6.15 -4.47 7.63
N TYR A 458 -5.87 -5.71 8.00
CA TYR A 458 -4.58 -6.15 8.54
C TYR A 458 -3.36 -5.82 7.64
N MET A 459 -3.58 -5.38 6.42
CA MET A 459 -2.53 -4.95 5.48
C MET A 459 -2.33 -3.44 5.43
N SER A 460 -3.18 -2.66 6.07
CA SER A 460 -3.21 -1.20 5.99
C SER A 460 -2.32 -0.52 7.03
N SER A 461 -1.15 -1.08 7.34
CA SER A 461 -0.24 -0.44 8.27
C SER A 461 0.37 0.83 7.69
N ARG A 462 0.63 1.81 8.56
CA ARG A 462 1.33 3.04 8.19
C ARG A 462 2.69 2.74 7.54
N LEU A 463 3.43 1.77 8.07
CA LEU A 463 4.72 1.35 7.50
C LEU A 463 4.56 0.76 6.09
N HIS A 464 3.51 -0.02 5.85
CA HIS A 464 3.25 -0.59 4.53
C HIS A 464 2.97 0.50 3.49
N LEU A 465 2.08 1.45 3.80
CA LEU A 465 1.80 2.51 2.84
C LEU A 465 2.98 3.47 2.66
N THR A 466 3.65 3.84 3.75
CA THR A 466 4.83 4.70 3.68
C THR A 466 5.92 4.09 2.81
N SER A 467 6.23 2.80 2.98
CA SER A 467 7.21 2.11 2.15
C SER A 467 6.77 1.97 0.69
N SER A 468 5.49 1.68 0.45
CA SER A 468 4.94 1.61 -0.91
C SER A 468 5.03 2.96 -1.63
N MET A 469 4.73 4.05 -0.94
CA MET A 469 4.83 5.40 -1.50
C MET A 469 6.29 5.83 -1.66
N ALA A 470 7.18 5.46 -0.74
CA ALA A 470 8.62 5.69 -0.89
C ALA A 470 9.14 5.07 -2.18
N LEU A 471 8.79 3.80 -2.45
CA LEU A 471 9.16 3.11 -3.69
C LEU A 471 8.54 3.78 -4.92
N THR A 472 7.24 4.11 -4.86
CA THR A 472 6.52 4.77 -5.97
C THR A 472 7.15 6.10 -6.35
N LEU A 473 7.49 6.92 -5.35
CA LEU A 473 8.08 8.25 -5.59
C LEU A 473 9.56 8.21 -5.94
N SER A 474 10.21 7.05 -5.84
CA SER A 474 11.63 6.83 -6.20
C SER A 474 11.79 6.06 -7.53
N MET A 475 10.76 5.94 -8.36
CA MET A 475 10.78 5.13 -9.59
C MET A 475 11.74 5.64 -10.66
N GLU A 476 12.16 6.89 -10.60
CA GLU A 476 13.11 7.46 -11.58
C GLU A 476 14.46 6.75 -11.57
N ASN A 477 14.90 6.31 -10.40
CA ASN A 477 16.17 5.61 -10.22
C ASN A 477 15.94 4.24 -9.58
N PRO A 478 15.45 3.25 -10.33
CA PRO A 478 15.13 1.95 -9.76
C PRO A 478 16.39 1.27 -9.22
N LYS A 479 16.34 0.89 -7.95
CA LYS A 479 17.42 0.14 -7.28
C LYS A 479 17.10 -1.34 -7.15
N LEU A 480 15.90 -1.74 -7.55
CA LEU A 480 15.37 -3.09 -7.43
C LEU A 480 15.17 -3.70 -8.81
N ARG A 481 15.52 -4.98 -8.93
CA ARG A 481 15.36 -5.73 -10.18
C ARG A 481 13.89 -5.80 -10.63
N MET A 482 12.99 -6.00 -9.70
CA MET A 482 11.56 -6.05 -10.00
C MET A 482 11.00 -4.71 -10.53
N LEU A 483 11.66 -3.60 -10.25
CA LEU A 483 11.27 -2.27 -10.73
C LEU A 483 12.02 -1.83 -11.98
N GLY A 484 12.93 -2.66 -12.51
CA GLY A 484 13.61 -2.41 -13.77
C GLY A 484 15.09 -2.05 -13.65
N LYS A 485 15.72 -2.23 -12.47
CA LYS A 485 17.19 -2.23 -12.38
C LYS A 485 17.74 -3.36 -13.26
N GLU A 486 18.65 -3.03 -14.14
CA GLU A 486 19.43 -3.94 -14.94
C GLU A 486 20.55 -4.62 -14.14
#